data_89c1cc95799d268876097e075d19857c
#
_entry.id   89c1cc95799d268876097e075d19857c
#
_cell.length_a   1.000
_cell.length_b   1.000
_cell.length_c   1.000
_cell.angle_alpha   90.00
_cell.angle_beta   90.00
_cell.angle_gamma   90.00
#
_symmetry.space_group_name_H-M   'P 1'
#
loop_
_entity.id
_entity.type
_entity.pdbx_description
1 polymer ?
#
loop_
_entity_poly.entity_id
_entity_poly.type
_entity_poly.pdbx_seq_one_letter_code
_entity_poly.pdbx_strand_id
1 'polypeptide(L)'
;MISISKLYCGGTAESDGLRYGHGGQGPQVGAGAPPVSTTAAERRPVTVWNVTRTCNLHCIHCYTDSDARKYGGELDLDEGKALIRDLAGFQIPALLFSGGEPLARPD
;
A
#
# COMPACT_ATOMS: atom_id res chain seq x y z
N MET A 1 -3.05 10.15 6.05
CA MET A 1 -4.14 9.16 5.88
C MET A 1 -4.88 9.50 4.59
N ILE A 2 -5.09 8.56 3.69
CA ILE A 2 -5.66 8.83 2.35
C ILE A 2 -7.15 8.52 2.41
N SER A 3 -7.99 9.46 1.95
CA SER A 3 -9.44 9.23 1.85
C SER A 3 -9.73 8.25 0.69
N ILE A 4 -10.37 7.14 1.01
CA ILE A 4 -10.79 6.12 0.03
C ILE A 4 -11.78 6.73 -0.97
N SER A 5 -12.68 7.59 -0.53
CA SER A 5 -13.64 8.30 -1.37
C SER A 5 -12.95 9.14 -2.44
N LYS A 6 -11.88 9.87 -2.04
CA LYS A 6 -11.09 10.70 -2.96
C LYS A 6 -10.31 9.86 -3.96
N LEU A 7 -9.83 8.66 -3.53
CA LEU A 7 -9.10 7.73 -4.39
C LEU A 7 -10.00 7.08 -5.46
N TYR A 8 -11.21 6.66 -5.08
CA TYR A 8 -12.09 5.89 -5.96
C TYR A 8 -13.08 6.75 -6.76
N CYS A 9 -13.59 7.80 -6.17
CA CYS A 9 -14.68 8.60 -6.76
C CYS A 9 -14.22 9.97 -7.26
N GLY A 10 -12.98 10.37 -7.00
CA GLY A 10 -12.48 11.72 -7.32
C GLY A 10 -13.15 12.85 -6.52
N GLY A 11 -14.16 12.53 -5.72
CA GLY A 11 -14.91 13.48 -4.91
C GLY A 11 -14.43 13.54 -3.47
N THR A 12 -14.60 14.69 -2.83
CA THR A 12 -14.41 14.86 -1.38
C THR A 12 -15.77 14.82 -0.72
N ALA A 13 -15.93 13.96 0.31
CA ALA A 13 -17.08 14.02 1.19
C ALA A 13 -16.92 15.18 2.20
N GLU A 14 -18.02 15.75 2.65
CA GLU A 14 -18.01 16.84 3.66
C GLU A 14 -17.26 16.43 4.94
N SER A 15 -17.35 15.14 5.30
CA SER A 15 -16.61 14.54 6.42
C SER A 15 -15.08 14.49 6.22
N ASP A 16 -14.59 14.59 4.99
CA ASP A 16 -13.16 14.58 4.70
C ASP A 16 -12.47 15.86 5.24
N GLY A 17 -13.17 16.99 5.27
CA GLY A 17 -12.70 18.22 5.87
C GLY A 17 -12.44 18.09 7.38
N LEU A 18 -13.25 17.31 8.08
CA LEU A 18 -13.11 17.07 9.52
C LEU A 18 -11.96 16.08 9.83
N ARG A 19 -11.69 15.14 8.94
CA ARG A 19 -10.66 14.10 9.14
C ARG A 19 -9.29 14.49 8.62
N TYR A 20 -9.23 15.26 7.54
CA TYR A 20 -7.99 15.56 6.81
C TYR A 20 -7.66 17.05 6.77
N GLY A 21 -8.43 17.90 7.44
CA GLY A 21 -8.33 19.35 7.43
C GLY A 21 -9.03 19.98 6.23
N HIS A 22 -9.54 21.19 6.42
CA HIS A 22 -10.00 22.00 5.29
C HIS A 22 -8.82 22.24 4.37
N GLY A 23 -9.00 22.03 3.08
CA GLY A 23 -7.97 22.10 2.01
C GLY A 23 -7.17 23.40 1.95
N GLY A 24 -6.57 23.75 3.06
CA GLY A 24 -5.40 24.61 3.10
C GLY A 24 -4.27 23.83 2.47
N GLN A 25 -3.58 24.46 1.55
CA GLN A 25 -2.39 24.00 0.83
C GLN A 25 -1.64 22.95 1.63
N GLY A 26 -1.74 21.69 1.21
CA GLY A 26 -0.90 20.63 1.73
C GLY A 26 0.57 21.07 1.64
N PRO A 27 1.48 20.48 2.42
CA PRO A 27 2.89 20.83 2.36
C PRO A 27 3.30 20.87 0.89
N GLN A 28 3.80 22.03 0.44
CA GLN A 28 4.31 22.17 -0.92
C GLN A 28 5.42 21.16 -1.05
N VAL A 29 5.11 20.03 -1.69
CA VAL A 29 6.14 19.08 -2.10
C VAL A 29 7.05 19.90 -3.01
N GLY A 30 8.32 19.93 -2.65
CA GLY A 30 9.30 20.86 -3.23
C GLY A 30 9.23 20.92 -4.75
N ALA A 31 9.55 22.07 -5.30
CA ALA A 31 9.55 22.36 -6.73
C ALA A 31 10.27 21.24 -7.51
N GLY A 32 9.51 20.41 -8.21
CA GLY A 32 10.02 19.24 -8.95
C GLY A 32 9.16 17.99 -8.85
N ALA A 33 8.17 17.93 -7.95
CA ALA A 33 7.20 16.84 -7.98
C ALA A 33 6.28 16.98 -9.20
N PRO A 34 6.07 15.93 -10.00
CA PRO A 34 5.13 15.98 -11.10
C PRO A 34 3.73 16.36 -10.58
N PRO A 35 2.94 17.13 -11.37
CA PRO A 35 1.60 17.52 -10.95
C PRO A 35 0.80 16.26 -10.60
N VAL A 36 0.24 16.25 -9.39
CA VAL A 36 -0.61 15.14 -8.96
C VAL A 36 -1.81 15.10 -9.89
N SER A 37 -1.87 14.04 -10.69
CA SER A 37 -2.98 13.81 -11.60
C SER A 37 -4.32 13.94 -10.89
N THR A 38 -5.24 14.67 -11.49
CA THR A 38 -6.54 15.00 -10.89
C THR A 38 -7.62 13.97 -11.19
N THR A 39 -7.40 13.07 -12.15
CA THR A 39 -8.39 12.06 -12.55
C THR A 39 -8.09 10.70 -11.95
N ALA A 40 -9.13 9.94 -11.58
CA ALA A 40 -8.98 8.59 -11.04
C ALA A 40 -8.28 7.63 -12.03
N ALA A 41 -8.47 7.84 -13.34
CA ALA A 41 -7.85 7.02 -14.37
C ALA A 41 -6.32 7.19 -14.45
N GLU A 42 -5.82 8.35 -14.06
CA GLU A 42 -4.39 8.66 -14.09
C GLU A 42 -3.68 8.28 -12.77
N ARG A 43 -4.47 8.01 -11.71
CA ARG A 43 -3.91 7.60 -10.41
C ARG A 43 -3.63 6.11 -10.41
N ARG A 44 -2.40 5.76 -10.13
CA ARG A 44 -2.04 4.37 -9.90
C ARG A 44 -2.29 4.00 -8.44
N PRO A 45 -2.74 2.78 -8.15
CA PRO A 45 -2.99 2.34 -6.79
C PRO A 45 -1.70 2.19 -6.00
N VAL A 46 -1.77 2.50 -4.71
CA VAL A 46 -0.78 2.00 -3.75
C VAL A 46 -1.09 0.53 -3.53
N THR A 47 -0.08 -0.30 -3.70
CA THR A 47 -0.21 -1.76 -3.58
C THR A 47 0.33 -2.21 -2.23
N VAL A 48 -0.40 -3.09 -1.56
CA VAL A 48 0.07 -3.80 -0.37
C VAL A 48 0.21 -5.27 -0.73
N TRP A 49 1.38 -5.83 -0.53
CA TRP A 49 1.64 -7.25 -0.72
C TRP A 49 1.93 -7.93 0.61
N ASN A 50 1.07 -8.86 0.99
CA ASN A 50 1.30 -9.75 2.12
C ASN A 50 2.28 -10.84 1.66
N VAL A 51 3.57 -10.61 1.87
CA VAL A 51 4.64 -11.47 1.33
C VAL A 51 4.73 -12.82 2.02
N THR A 52 4.26 -12.90 3.27
CA THR A 52 4.23 -14.13 4.06
C THR A 52 3.14 -14.06 5.13
N ARG A 53 2.63 -15.20 5.56
CA ARG A 53 1.83 -15.32 6.78
C ARG A 53 2.66 -15.78 7.98
N THR A 54 3.91 -16.22 7.77
CA THR A 54 4.80 -16.57 8.87
C THR A 54 5.15 -15.33 9.68
N CYS A 55 5.04 -15.41 11.00
CA CYS A 55 5.30 -14.29 11.90
C CYS A 55 5.90 -14.80 13.21
N ASN A 56 6.89 -14.11 13.72
CA ASN A 56 7.49 -14.37 15.02
C ASN A 56 6.89 -13.50 16.14
N LEU A 57 5.86 -12.71 15.82
CA LEU A 57 5.15 -11.84 16.75
C LEU A 57 3.77 -12.41 17.06
N HIS A 58 3.19 -11.98 18.19
CA HIS A 58 1.87 -12.38 18.66
C HIS A 58 1.00 -11.14 18.97
N CYS A 59 0.68 -10.36 17.92
CA CYS A 59 -0.12 -9.16 18.09
C CYS A 59 -1.57 -9.49 18.39
N ILE A 60 -2.16 -8.86 19.42
CA ILE A 60 -3.57 -9.09 19.83
C ILE A 60 -4.55 -8.69 18.70
N HIS A 61 -4.16 -7.75 17.85
CA HIS A 61 -4.97 -7.23 16.75
C HIS A 61 -4.44 -7.67 15.38
N CYS A 62 -3.93 -8.91 15.28
CA CYS A 62 -3.40 -9.43 14.02
C CYS A 62 -4.53 -9.60 13.00
N TYR A 63 -4.50 -8.85 11.91
CA TYR A 63 -5.50 -8.93 10.84
C TYR A 63 -5.26 -10.10 9.87
N THR A 64 -4.03 -10.63 9.83
CA THR A 64 -3.64 -11.73 8.94
C THR A 64 -3.74 -13.10 9.58
N ASP A 65 -4.06 -13.16 10.87
CA ASP A 65 -4.06 -14.40 11.66
C ASP A 65 -2.76 -15.20 11.43
N SER A 66 -1.65 -14.51 11.61
CA SER A 66 -0.30 -15.01 11.37
C SER A 66 0.28 -15.67 12.62
N ASP A 67 1.05 -16.74 12.42
CA ASP A 67 1.80 -17.40 13.47
C ASP A 67 3.16 -17.90 12.96
N ALA A 68 3.91 -18.60 13.81
CA ALA A 68 5.25 -19.10 13.49
C ALA A 68 5.27 -20.30 12.51
N ARG A 69 4.11 -20.74 12.00
CA ARG A 69 4.04 -21.83 11.04
C ARG A 69 4.51 -21.35 9.65
N LYS A 70 5.02 -22.30 8.87
CA LYS A 70 5.21 -22.10 7.45
C LYS A 70 3.88 -22.32 6.72
N TYR A 71 3.54 -21.40 5.84
CA TYR A 71 2.35 -21.46 5.01
C TYR A 71 2.74 -21.85 3.58
N GLY A 72 1.93 -22.74 2.97
CA GLY A 72 2.09 -23.07 1.56
C GLY A 72 1.41 -22.06 0.65
N GLY A 73 1.85 -22.00 -0.61
CA GLY A 73 1.26 -21.14 -1.64
C GLY A 73 1.72 -19.70 -1.59
N GLU A 74 2.74 -19.37 -0.82
CA GLU A 74 3.44 -18.11 -0.90
C GLU A 74 4.30 -18.08 -2.19
N LEU A 75 4.40 -16.92 -2.82
CA LEU A 75 5.25 -16.74 -3.98
C LEU A 75 6.72 -17.02 -3.59
N ASP A 76 7.43 -17.73 -4.44
CA ASP A 76 8.87 -17.88 -4.29
C ASP A 76 9.62 -16.60 -4.68
N LEU A 77 10.94 -16.59 -4.51
CA LEU A 77 11.78 -15.42 -4.78
C LEU A 77 11.68 -14.94 -6.22
N ASP A 78 11.63 -15.85 -7.20
CA ASP A 78 11.60 -15.48 -8.61
C ASP A 78 10.21 -15.01 -9.03
N GLU A 79 9.16 -15.64 -8.53
CA GLU A 79 7.78 -15.19 -8.69
C GLU A 79 7.56 -13.80 -8.05
N GLY A 80 8.10 -13.60 -6.84
CA GLY A 80 8.05 -12.30 -6.16
C GLY A 80 8.76 -11.21 -6.94
N LYS A 81 9.95 -11.49 -7.48
CA LYS A 81 10.66 -10.55 -8.38
C LYS A 81 9.89 -10.27 -9.67
N ALA A 82 9.22 -11.27 -10.23
CA ALA A 82 8.38 -11.08 -11.41
C ALA A 82 7.20 -10.16 -11.10
N LEU A 83 6.51 -10.37 -9.98
CA LEU A 83 5.44 -9.49 -9.50
C LEU A 83 5.92 -8.05 -9.32
N ILE A 84 7.08 -7.83 -8.69
CA ILE A 84 7.63 -6.47 -8.49
C ILE A 84 7.93 -5.79 -9.83
N ARG A 85 8.47 -6.53 -10.82
CA ARG A 85 8.73 -5.98 -12.16
C ARG A 85 7.43 -5.61 -12.88
N ASP A 86 6.40 -6.43 -12.75
CA ASP A 86 5.08 -6.16 -13.33
C ASP A 86 4.43 -4.92 -12.71
N LEU A 87 4.46 -4.82 -11.38
CA LEU A 87 3.97 -3.65 -10.64
C LEU A 87 4.75 -2.38 -11.00
N ALA A 88 6.06 -2.49 -11.20
CA ALA A 88 6.89 -1.36 -11.67
C ALA A 88 6.52 -0.95 -13.10
N GLY A 89 6.28 -1.92 -14.00
CA GLY A 89 5.76 -1.67 -15.35
C GLY A 89 4.39 -1.00 -15.33
N PHE A 90 3.55 -1.35 -14.38
CA PHE A 90 2.26 -0.69 -14.14
C PHE A 90 2.41 0.71 -13.51
N GLN A 91 3.61 1.08 -13.09
CA GLN A 91 3.94 2.39 -12.51
C GLN A 91 3.18 2.70 -11.21
N ILE A 92 3.07 1.73 -10.32
CA ILE A 92 2.51 1.99 -8.99
C ILE A 92 3.39 3.00 -8.23
N PRO A 93 2.79 3.94 -7.47
CA PRO A 93 3.55 4.96 -6.74
C PRO A 93 4.26 4.39 -5.51
N ALA A 94 3.76 3.31 -4.94
CA ALA A 94 4.34 2.66 -3.77
C ALA A 94 3.91 1.21 -3.67
N LEU A 95 4.83 0.35 -3.21
CA LEU A 95 4.59 -1.01 -2.80
C LEU A 95 4.92 -1.14 -1.30
N LEU A 96 3.95 -1.60 -0.53
CA LEU A 96 4.08 -1.85 0.89
C LEU A 96 4.20 -3.35 1.12
N PHE A 97 5.28 -3.80 1.72
CA PHE A 97 5.39 -5.17 2.20
C PHE A 97 4.67 -5.31 3.54
N SER A 98 3.84 -6.33 3.65
CA SER A 98 3.01 -6.62 4.80
C SER A 98 2.81 -8.13 4.93
N GLY A 99 1.86 -8.54 5.74
CA GLY A 99 1.50 -9.94 5.99
C GLY A 99 1.69 -10.32 7.43
N GLY A 100 2.45 -11.38 7.71
CA GLY A 100 2.99 -11.69 9.02
C GLY A 100 4.12 -10.72 9.36
N GLU A 101 5.34 -11.22 9.50
CA GLU A 101 6.53 -10.37 9.60
C GLU A 101 7.35 -10.50 8.31
N PRO A 102 7.34 -9.50 7.44
CA PRO A 102 8.06 -9.57 6.15
C PRO A 102 9.55 -9.87 6.31
N LEU A 103 10.19 -9.34 7.36
CA LEU A 103 11.61 -9.56 7.63
C LEU A 103 11.94 -10.95 8.21
N ALA A 104 10.93 -11.74 8.57
CA ALA A 104 11.13 -13.14 8.97
C ALA A 104 11.28 -14.06 7.75
N ARG A 105 11.02 -13.57 6.55
CA ARG A 105 11.21 -14.30 5.31
C ARG A 105 12.72 -14.37 4.98
N PRO A 106 13.27 -15.55 4.61
CA PRO A 106 14.73 -15.72 4.47
C PRO A 106 15.28 -15.24 3.11
N ASP A 107 14.41 -14.91 2.15
CA ASP A 107 14.75 -14.57 0.76
C ASP A 107 14.40 -13.14 0.33
#